data_c53ad6ee6bf13e3f6d94c1bf4c8d428e
#
_entry.id   c53ad6ee6bf13e3f6d94c1bf4c8d428e
#
_cell.length_a   1.000
_cell.length_b   1.000
_cell.length_c   1.000
_cell.angle_alpha   90.00
_cell.angle_beta   90.00
_cell.angle_gamma   90.00
#
_symmetry.space_group_name_H-M   'P 1'
#
loop_
_entity.id
_entity.type
_entity.pdbx_description
1 polymer ?
#
loop_
_entity_poly.entity_id
_entity_poly.type
_entity_poly.pdbx_seq_one_letter_code
_entity_poly.pdbx_strand_id
1 'polypeptide(L)'
;MYIADLHIHSKYSRATSKELEPEPLDAWARRKGIGLVGTGDFTHPAWRAELRDKLAEAEEGLYTLKGAGPDAPRFVITGEISSIYKKNGKVRKVHSLILLPHLEAAETLSRRLEAIGNLHSDGRPILGLDCRDLLEITLESCPDAVFIPAHIWTPHFSLFGAFSGFDTIGECFGDLTGHIHALETGLSSDPTMICRCSALDGYTLVSNSDAHSPSKLGREANLLDTGLSYPELARAIQTGEGFHGTIEFFPEEGKYHFDGHRNCGVCLSPVEAEAAGGVCPVCGKRLTTGVLHRVEQLADRPEGYVRPDARPFESLVPLPEVIAASEGGSAAGKKVGAKYEAMLAALGPEFTILREVPVEDIRAAAGPCVAEGVRRLRAGQVVRKPGYDGAYGVIELLSPAEREDLKGQVSLFGAEAPKAAKTARGRVAKPARSGEEGAAPTGGLNG
;
A
#
# COMPACT_ATOMS: atom_id res chain seq x y z
N MET A 1 9.28 16.14 11.37
CA MET A 1 8.87 14.75 11.01
C MET A 1 8.06 14.80 9.74
N TYR A 2 8.27 13.86 8.80
CA TYR A 2 7.51 13.74 7.55
C TYR A 2 7.16 12.28 7.28
N ILE A 3 6.16 12.06 6.41
CA ILE A 3 5.70 10.73 5.98
C ILE A 3 6.33 10.42 4.63
N ALA A 4 6.87 9.20 4.46
CA ALA A 4 7.50 8.74 3.24
C ALA A 4 6.89 7.41 2.76
N ASP A 5 6.59 7.32 1.46
CA ASP A 5 6.17 6.11 0.77
C ASP A 5 7.16 5.84 -0.38
N LEU A 6 8.03 4.87 -0.21
CA LEU A 6 9.22 4.67 -1.04
C LEU A 6 9.06 3.58 -2.09
N HIS A 7 8.01 2.77 -2.01
CA HIS A 7 7.75 1.66 -2.92
C HIS A 7 6.42 1.84 -3.63
N ILE A 8 6.52 2.33 -4.86
CA ILE A 8 5.39 2.52 -5.77
C ILE A 8 5.79 2.06 -7.18
N HIS A 9 4.81 2.04 -8.08
CA HIS A 9 5.04 1.78 -9.50
C HIS A 9 4.69 2.97 -10.36
N SER A 10 5.14 2.93 -11.62
CA SER A 10 4.76 3.89 -12.65
C SER A 10 3.73 3.30 -13.61
N LYS A 11 3.25 4.12 -14.54
CA LYS A 11 2.37 3.69 -15.65
C LYS A 11 3.00 2.65 -16.58
N TYR A 12 4.31 2.40 -16.46
CA TYR A 12 5.05 1.44 -17.28
C TYR A 12 5.07 0.03 -16.67
N SER A 13 4.69 -0.14 -15.41
CA SER A 13 4.53 -1.44 -14.79
C SER A 13 3.22 -2.11 -15.18
N ARG A 14 3.23 -3.45 -15.20
CA ARG A 14 2.02 -4.24 -15.49
C ARG A 14 0.99 -4.09 -14.39
N ALA A 15 -0.27 -4.12 -14.79
CA ALA A 15 -1.44 -4.04 -13.90
C ALA A 15 -1.53 -2.73 -13.09
N THR A 16 -0.88 -1.67 -13.54
CA THR A 16 -0.92 -0.34 -12.93
C THR A 16 -1.84 0.62 -13.67
N SER A 17 -2.24 1.69 -12.97
CA SER A 17 -2.96 2.81 -13.57
C SER A 17 -2.06 3.61 -14.51
N LYS A 18 -2.62 4.05 -15.63
CA LYS A 18 -1.93 4.98 -16.54
C LYS A 18 -1.76 6.39 -15.95
N GLU A 19 -2.43 6.67 -14.84
CA GLU A 19 -2.31 7.93 -14.10
C GLU A 19 -1.10 7.95 -13.12
N LEU A 20 -0.29 6.88 -13.08
CA LEU A 20 0.95 6.86 -12.30
C LEU A 20 2.05 7.64 -13.03
N GLU A 21 1.88 8.94 -13.03
CA GLU A 21 2.78 9.97 -13.56
C GLU A 21 3.19 10.94 -12.44
N PRO A 22 4.28 11.69 -12.59
CA PRO A 22 4.79 12.58 -11.53
C PRO A 22 3.76 13.60 -11.02
N GLU A 23 2.95 14.19 -11.90
CA GLU A 23 1.97 15.22 -11.53
C GLU A 23 0.79 14.66 -10.71
N PRO A 24 0.13 13.54 -11.11
CA PRO A 24 -0.87 12.89 -10.26
C PRO A 24 -0.28 12.37 -8.94
N LEU A 25 0.98 11.89 -8.93
CA LEU A 25 1.65 11.46 -7.71
C LEU A 25 1.87 12.63 -6.74
N ASP A 26 2.35 13.78 -7.21
CA ASP A 26 2.46 15.01 -6.40
C ASP A 26 1.10 15.42 -5.81
N ALA A 27 0.06 15.46 -6.66
CA ALA A 27 -1.28 15.84 -6.23
C ALA A 27 -1.84 14.91 -5.15
N TRP A 28 -1.64 13.60 -5.29
CA TRP A 28 -2.09 12.62 -4.30
C TRP A 28 -1.23 12.64 -3.03
N ALA A 29 0.08 12.87 -3.13
CA ALA A 29 0.94 13.03 -1.97
C ALA A 29 0.49 14.20 -1.10
N ARG A 30 0.15 15.35 -1.70
CA ARG A 30 -0.43 16.52 -0.98
C ARG A 30 -1.75 16.16 -0.31
N ARG A 31 -2.65 15.47 -1.00
CA ARG A 31 -3.95 15.05 -0.47
C ARG A 31 -3.81 14.10 0.72
N LYS A 32 -2.81 13.23 0.65
CA LYS A 32 -2.49 12.27 1.71
C LYS A 32 -1.71 12.89 2.87
N GLY A 33 -0.92 13.94 2.63
CA GLY A 33 0.02 14.51 3.58
C GLY A 33 1.36 13.78 3.58
N ILE A 34 1.76 13.22 2.42
CA ILE A 34 3.05 12.54 2.24
C ILE A 34 4.08 13.56 1.78
N GLY A 35 5.20 13.63 2.49
CA GLY A 35 6.29 14.57 2.19
C GLY A 35 7.33 14.02 1.22
N LEU A 36 7.50 12.69 1.15
CA LEU A 36 8.48 12.05 0.29
C LEU A 36 7.88 10.80 -0.39
N VAL A 37 8.03 10.72 -1.71
CA VAL A 37 7.49 9.62 -2.54
C VAL A 37 8.62 8.99 -3.36
N GLY A 38 8.69 7.67 -3.41
CA GLY A 38 9.53 6.96 -4.37
C GLY A 38 9.03 7.19 -5.79
N THR A 39 9.95 7.26 -6.77
CA THR A 39 9.55 7.38 -8.18
C THR A 39 8.99 6.09 -8.76
N GLY A 40 9.43 4.96 -8.19
CA GLY A 40 9.22 3.64 -8.79
C GLY A 40 9.98 3.48 -10.12
N ASP A 41 10.10 2.25 -10.57
CA ASP A 41 10.39 1.81 -11.94
C ASP A 41 11.60 2.48 -12.62
N PHE A 42 12.63 2.90 -11.86
CA PHE A 42 13.79 3.63 -12.42
C PHE A 42 14.49 2.85 -13.54
N THR A 43 14.33 1.55 -13.64
CA THR A 43 14.97 0.73 -14.67
C THR A 43 14.37 0.95 -16.06
N HIS A 44 13.10 1.39 -16.16
CA HIS A 44 12.43 1.57 -17.45
C HIS A 44 12.93 2.84 -18.16
N PRO A 45 13.49 2.75 -19.40
CA PRO A 45 14.16 3.89 -20.04
C PRO A 45 13.24 5.06 -20.35
N ALA A 46 11.99 4.80 -20.77
CA ALA A 46 11.03 5.85 -21.03
C ALA A 46 10.60 6.56 -19.72
N TRP A 47 10.52 5.84 -18.60
CA TRP A 47 10.23 6.44 -17.31
C TRP A 47 11.38 7.35 -16.84
N ARG A 48 12.64 6.89 -16.92
CA ARG A 48 13.79 7.77 -16.61
C ARG A 48 13.82 9.04 -17.44
N ALA A 49 13.49 8.93 -18.73
CA ALA A 49 13.43 10.11 -19.62
C ALA A 49 12.34 11.09 -19.15
N GLU A 50 11.19 10.58 -18.76
CA GLU A 50 10.07 11.38 -18.25
C GLU A 50 10.39 12.03 -16.91
N LEU A 51 11.03 11.30 -15.98
CA LEU A 51 11.50 11.85 -14.70
C LEU A 51 12.50 13.00 -14.93
N ARG A 52 13.46 12.82 -15.84
CA ARG A 52 14.44 13.88 -16.20
C ARG A 52 13.79 15.11 -16.82
N ASP A 53 12.73 14.92 -17.59
CA ASP A 53 11.98 16.02 -18.20
C ASP A 53 11.14 16.77 -17.18
N LYS A 54 10.46 16.09 -16.27
CA LYS A 54 9.46 16.66 -15.36
C LYS A 54 10.00 17.09 -14.00
N LEU A 55 11.06 16.47 -13.52
CA LEU A 55 11.60 16.72 -12.19
C LEU A 55 12.85 17.62 -12.22
N ALA A 56 13.06 18.35 -11.14
CA ALA A 56 14.27 19.09 -10.83
C ALA A 56 14.74 18.72 -9.43
N GLU A 57 16.04 18.66 -9.21
CA GLU A 57 16.63 18.45 -7.89
C GLU A 57 16.29 19.64 -6.99
N ALA A 58 15.80 19.34 -5.79
CA ALA A 58 15.41 20.32 -4.79
C ALA A 58 16.38 20.34 -3.62
N GLU A 59 16.69 19.18 -3.06
CA GLU A 59 17.74 18.94 -2.08
C GLU A 59 18.63 17.78 -2.58
N GLU A 60 19.77 17.56 -1.97
CA GLU A 60 20.73 16.52 -2.36
C GLU A 60 20.02 15.15 -2.54
N GLY A 61 19.92 14.69 -3.79
CA GLY A 61 19.31 13.43 -4.17
C GLY A 61 17.80 13.36 -4.03
N LEU A 62 17.11 14.47 -3.75
CA LEU A 62 15.67 14.58 -3.74
C LEU A 62 15.17 15.55 -4.81
N TYR A 63 14.06 15.22 -5.41
CA TYR A 63 13.52 15.93 -6.57
C TYR A 63 12.12 16.46 -6.27
N THR A 64 11.70 17.45 -7.05
CA THR A 64 10.33 17.98 -7.07
C THR A 64 9.90 18.22 -8.52
N LEU A 65 8.61 18.40 -8.75
CA LEU A 65 8.14 18.84 -10.06
C LEU A 65 8.76 20.19 -10.43
N LYS A 66 9.17 20.36 -11.68
CA LYS A 66 9.67 21.65 -12.18
C LYS A 66 8.62 22.73 -11.99
N GLY A 67 9.01 23.82 -11.34
CA GLY A 67 8.13 24.93 -11.03
C GLY A 67 7.22 24.77 -9.81
N ALA A 68 7.36 23.66 -9.06
CA ALA A 68 6.64 23.48 -7.80
C ALA A 68 7.17 24.42 -6.71
N GLY A 69 6.29 24.77 -5.76
CA GLY A 69 6.67 25.63 -4.61
C GLY A 69 7.51 24.86 -3.55
N PRO A 70 8.03 25.57 -2.56
CA PRO A 70 8.92 25.00 -1.53
C PRO A 70 8.27 23.89 -0.68
N ASP A 71 6.96 23.95 -0.50
CA ASP A 71 6.18 22.97 0.28
C ASP A 71 5.71 21.78 -0.55
N ALA A 72 6.25 21.61 -1.77
CA ALA A 72 5.91 20.48 -2.62
C ALA A 72 6.45 19.16 -2.02
N PRO A 73 5.75 18.04 -2.21
CA PRO A 73 6.30 16.72 -1.94
C PRO A 73 7.62 16.49 -2.70
N ARG A 74 8.50 15.72 -2.09
CA ARG A 74 9.75 15.32 -2.71
C ARG A 74 9.63 13.94 -3.33
N PHE A 75 10.42 13.69 -4.35
CA PHE A 75 10.61 12.38 -4.98
C PHE A 75 12.04 11.90 -4.74
N VAL A 76 12.17 10.60 -4.48
CA VAL A 76 13.48 9.90 -4.44
C VAL A 76 13.47 8.81 -5.50
N ILE A 77 14.61 8.59 -6.15
CA ILE A 77 14.72 7.58 -7.22
C ILE A 77 14.64 6.19 -6.62
N THR A 78 13.60 5.45 -6.98
CA THR A 78 13.37 4.07 -6.50
C THR A 78 12.93 3.16 -7.63
N GLY A 79 12.98 1.85 -7.39
CA GLY A 79 12.41 0.86 -8.29
C GLY A 79 12.51 -0.54 -7.74
N GLU A 80 11.54 -1.37 -8.09
CA GLU A 80 11.47 -2.77 -7.72
C GLU A 80 12.00 -3.64 -8.85
N ILE A 81 12.77 -4.67 -8.50
CA ILE A 81 13.28 -5.68 -9.44
C ILE A 81 12.81 -7.06 -8.99
N SER A 82 12.28 -7.83 -9.93
CA SER A 82 11.85 -9.21 -9.72
C SER A 82 12.95 -10.17 -10.13
N SER A 83 13.52 -10.90 -9.17
CA SER A 83 14.50 -11.96 -9.39
C SER A 83 13.82 -13.32 -9.46
N ILE A 84 14.01 -14.08 -10.57
CA ILE A 84 13.51 -15.45 -10.73
C ILE A 84 14.68 -16.34 -11.15
N TYR A 85 15.12 -17.22 -10.26
CA TYR A 85 16.30 -18.05 -10.49
C TYR A 85 16.22 -19.39 -9.75
N LYS A 86 17.19 -20.27 -9.98
CA LYS A 86 17.32 -21.54 -9.26
C LYS A 86 18.44 -21.46 -8.24
N LYS A 87 18.14 -21.78 -6.97
CA LYS A 87 19.11 -21.88 -5.88
C LYS A 87 18.72 -22.99 -4.92
N ASN A 88 19.68 -23.83 -4.53
CA ASN A 88 19.47 -24.97 -3.64
C ASN A 88 18.37 -25.94 -4.13
N GLY A 89 18.34 -26.21 -5.43
CA GLY A 89 17.38 -27.12 -6.06
C GLY A 89 15.95 -26.63 -6.19
N LYS A 90 15.65 -25.38 -5.76
CA LYS A 90 14.32 -24.76 -5.82
C LYS A 90 14.31 -23.53 -6.75
N VAL A 91 13.17 -23.25 -7.35
CA VAL A 91 12.94 -21.97 -8.02
C VAL A 91 12.67 -20.93 -6.95
N ARG A 92 13.47 -19.88 -6.94
CA ARG A 92 13.33 -18.72 -6.04
C ARG A 92 12.74 -17.55 -6.80
N LYS A 93 11.86 -16.82 -6.14
CA LYS A 93 11.23 -15.62 -6.67
C LYS A 93 11.21 -14.58 -5.56
N VAL A 94 11.94 -13.51 -5.74
CA VAL A 94 12.11 -12.46 -4.73
C VAL A 94 12.03 -11.10 -5.41
N HIS A 95 11.34 -10.17 -4.79
CA HIS A 95 11.37 -8.77 -5.17
C HIS A 95 12.33 -7.99 -4.29
N SER A 96 13.01 -7.03 -4.89
CA SER A 96 13.96 -6.15 -4.22
C SER A 96 13.70 -4.71 -4.60
N LEU A 97 13.49 -3.86 -3.60
CA LEU A 97 13.39 -2.42 -3.74
C LEU A 97 14.79 -1.81 -3.66
N ILE A 98 15.12 -0.93 -4.59
CA ILE A 98 16.40 -0.22 -4.64
C ILE A 98 16.13 1.28 -4.65
N LEU A 99 16.80 2.02 -3.76
CA LEU A 99 16.81 3.47 -3.72
C LEU A 99 18.17 3.97 -4.21
N LEU A 100 18.15 5.04 -4.98
CA LEU A 100 19.36 5.62 -5.59
C LEU A 100 19.44 7.13 -5.35
N PRO A 101 20.65 7.69 -5.18
CA PRO A 101 20.84 9.10 -4.88
C PRO A 101 20.47 10.04 -6.03
N HIS A 102 20.57 9.57 -7.28
CA HIS A 102 20.33 10.42 -8.46
C HIS A 102 20.06 9.60 -9.73
N LEU A 103 19.55 10.27 -10.77
CA LEU A 103 19.17 9.65 -12.05
C LEU A 103 20.35 9.03 -12.79
N GLU A 104 21.56 9.55 -12.61
CA GLU A 104 22.80 9.02 -13.22
C GLU A 104 23.17 7.66 -12.64
N ALA A 105 22.98 7.46 -11.33
CA ALA A 105 23.11 6.16 -10.67
C ALA A 105 22.09 5.15 -11.23
N ALA A 106 20.85 5.60 -11.39
CA ALA A 106 19.80 4.80 -12.00
C ALA A 106 20.13 4.37 -13.44
N GLU A 107 20.70 5.27 -14.23
CA GLU A 107 21.12 4.96 -15.60
C GLU A 107 22.30 3.99 -15.62
N THR A 108 23.28 4.17 -14.72
CA THR A 108 24.46 3.30 -14.61
C THR A 108 24.06 1.87 -14.23
N LEU A 109 23.23 1.71 -13.20
CA LEU A 109 22.70 0.40 -12.80
C LEU A 109 21.86 -0.22 -13.92
N SER A 110 20.94 0.55 -14.51
CA SER A 110 20.06 0.05 -15.56
C SER A 110 20.84 -0.46 -16.78
N ARG A 111 21.92 0.21 -17.18
CA ARG A 111 22.76 -0.24 -18.30
C ARG A 111 23.40 -1.60 -18.05
N ARG A 112 23.79 -1.88 -16.80
CA ARG A 112 24.32 -3.20 -16.41
C ARG A 112 23.23 -4.27 -16.40
N LEU A 113 22.05 -3.94 -15.90
CA LEU A 113 20.90 -4.86 -15.85
C LEU A 113 20.33 -5.15 -17.24
N GLU A 114 20.37 -4.19 -18.16
CA GLU A 114 19.91 -4.37 -19.54
C GLU A 114 20.76 -5.39 -20.33
N ALA A 115 22.03 -5.55 -19.96
CA ALA A 115 22.88 -6.61 -20.50
C ALA A 115 22.45 -8.03 -20.04
N ILE A 116 21.65 -8.13 -18.98
CA ILE A 116 21.17 -9.38 -18.38
C ILE A 116 19.75 -9.69 -18.83
N GLY A 117 18.89 -8.68 -18.98
CA GLY A 117 17.48 -8.87 -19.29
C GLY A 117 16.79 -7.64 -19.86
N ASN A 118 15.52 -7.82 -20.26
CA ASN A 118 14.74 -6.78 -20.88
C ASN A 118 14.15 -5.81 -19.85
N LEU A 119 14.52 -4.53 -19.93
CA LEU A 119 14.02 -3.45 -19.08
C LEU A 119 12.92 -2.59 -19.75
N HIS A 120 12.54 -2.89 -21.00
CA HIS A 120 11.61 -2.07 -21.77
C HIS A 120 10.15 -2.56 -21.70
N SER A 121 9.92 -3.78 -21.22
CA SER A 121 8.60 -4.42 -21.28
C SER A 121 7.76 -4.26 -20.02
N ASP A 122 8.38 -3.85 -18.91
CA ASP A 122 7.75 -3.70 -17.61
C ASP A 122 8.57 -2.73 -16.74
N GLY A 123 7.92 -1.84 -16.05
CA GLY A 123 8.58 -0.93 -15.08
C GLY A 123 9.29 -1.70 -13.98
N ARG A 124 8.70 -2.83 -13.56
CA ARG A 124 9.33 -3.83 -12.68
C ARG A 124 9.87 -4.99 -13.51
N PRO A 125 11.13 -4.97 -13.94
CA PRO A 125 11.69 -6.01 -14.79
C PRO A 125 11.81 -7.33 -14.06
N ILE A 126 11.57 -8.43 -14.80
CA ILE A 126 11.81 -9.79 -14.33
C ILE A 126 13.16 -10.24 -14.89
N LEU A 127 14.11 -10.47 -13.98
CA LEU A 127 15.46 -10.89 -14.34
C LEU A 127 15.74 -12.31 -13.87
N GLY A 128 16.41 -13.10 -14.71
CA GLY A 128 16.95 -14.42 -14.37
C GLY A 128 18.24 -14.32 -13.55
N LEU A 129 18.26 -13.48 -12.51
CA LEU A 129 19.42 -13.08 -11.73
C LEU A 129 19.24 -13.45 -10.25
N ASP A 130 20.29 -14.03 -9.64
CA ASP A 130 20.33 -14.28 -8.20
C ASP A 130 20.26 -12.96 -7.42
N CYS A 131 19.53 -12.92 -6.32
CA CYS A 131 19.41 -11.71 -5.48
C CYS A 131 20.76 -11.24 -4.94
N ARG A 132 21.65 -12.17 -4.61
CA ARG A 132 23.02 -11.86 -4.17
C ARG A 132 23.78 -11.13 -5.28
N ASP A 133 23.69 -11.61 -6.53
CA ASP A 133 24.36 -11.00 -7.67
C ASP A 133 23.72 -9.66 -8.05
N LEU A 134 22.38 -9.53 -7.91
CA LEU A 134 21.69 -8.25 -8.07
C LEU A 134 22.19 -7.22 -7.06
N LEU A 135 22.37 -7.61 -5.79
CA LEU A 135 22.91 -6.76 -4.74
C LEU A 135 24.35 -6.33 -5.06
N GLU A 136 25.20 -7.28 -5.49
CA GLU A 136 26.59 -7.00 -5.89
C GLU A 136 26.66 -5.98 -7.03
N ILE A 137 25.90 -6.20 -8.11
CA ILE A 137 25.80 -5.29 -9.25
C ILE A 137 25.32 -3.92 -8.81
N THR A 138 24.36 -3.86 -7.89
CA THR A 138 23.83 -2.60 -7.36
C THR A 138 24.91 -1.81 -6.62
N LEU A 139 25.62 -2.44 -5.68
CA LEU A 139 26.66 -1.81 -4.88
C LEU A 139 27.87 -1.37 -5.72
N GLU A 140 28.26 -2.19 -6.72
CA GLU A 140 29.33 -1.82 -7.66
C GLU A 140 28.93 -0.65 -8.58
N SER A 141 27.64 -0.52 -8.90
CA SER A 141 27.12 0.56 -9.74
C SER A 141 26.95 1.87 -8.96
N CYS A 142 26.53 1.75 -7.70
CA CYS A 142 26.31 2.87 -6.78
C CYS A 142 26.52 2.39 -5.34
N PRO A 143 27.70 2.66 -4.72
CA PRO A 143 27.97 2.28 -3.33
C PRO A 143 26.97 2.89 -2.31
N ASP A 144 26.39 4.03 -2.64
CA ASP A 144 25.41 4.73 -1.79
C ASP A 144 23.96 4.24 -2.00
N ALA A 145 23.75 3.19 -2.80
CA ALA A 145 22.44 2.62 -3.00
C ALA A 145 21.91 1.97 -1.70
N VAL A 146 20.61 2.09 -1.46
CA VAL A 146 19.93 1.34 -0.41
C VAL A 146 19.17 0.19 -1.05
N PHE A 147 19.45 -1.04 -0.59
CA PHE A 147 18.84 -2.26 -1.09
C PHE A 147 17.96 -2.89 -0.01
N ILE A 148 16.69 -3.11 -0.33
CA ILE A 148 15.68 -3.59 0.62
C ILE A 148 14.93 -4.77 0.01
N PRO A 149 14.96 -5.97 0.61
CA PRO A 149 14.03 -7.04 0.26
C PRO A 149 12.59 -6.57 0.43
N ALA A 150 11.80 -6.61 -0.65
CA ALA A 150 10.45 -6.07 -0.70
C ALA A 150 9.43 -7.04 -0.09
N HIS A 151 8.41 -6.51 0.61
CA HIS A 151 7.23 -7.24 1.16
C HIS A 151 7.55 -8.70 1.54
N ILE A 152 8.45 -8.87 2.50
CA ILE A 152 9.21 -10.11 2.77
C ILE A 152 8.39 -11.37 3.06
N TRP A 153 7.09 -11.27 3.34
CA TRP A 153 6.22 -12.37 3.74
C TRP A 153 5.14 -12.74 2.72
N THR A 154 5.00 -12.01 1.61
CA THR A 154 4.01 -12.40 0.59
C THR A 154 4.28 -13.84 0.12
N PRO A 155 3.24 -14.67 -0.13
CA PRO A 155 3.45 -16.09 -0.46
C PRO A 155 4.32 -16.32 -1.69
N HIS A 156 4.29 -15.39 -2.63
CA HIS A 156 5.08 -15.40 -3.85
C HIS A 156 5.94 -14.13 -3.95
N PHE A 157 7.07 -14.23 -4.62
CA PHE A 157 7.97 -13.12 -4.92
C PHE A 157 8.48 -12.36 -3.68
N SER A 158 8.78 -13.08 -2.61
CA SER A 158 9.29 -12.49 -1.38
C SER A 158 10.38 -13.34 -0.73
N LEU A 159 11.14 -12.69 0.16
CA LEU A 159 12.30 -13.32 0.81
C LEU A 159 11.93 -14.56 1.63
N PHE A 160 10.83 -14.50 2.39
CA PHE A 160 10.39 -15.59 3.27
C PHE A 160 9.09 -16.28 2.80
N GLY A 161 8.61 -15.95 1.60
CA GLY A 161 7.35 -16.48 1.08
C GLY A 161 7.28 -18.01 1.05
N ALA A 162 6.14 -18.56 1.44
CA ALA A 162 5.94 -20.02 1.59
C ALA A 162 6.22 -20.82 0.33
N PHE A 163 6.00 -20.24 -0.86
CA PHE A 163 6.13 -20.99 -2.12
C PHE A 163 7.50 -20.89 -2.79
N SER A 164 8.19 -19.76 -2.63
CA SER A 164 9.42 -19.49 -3.39
C SER A 164 10.53 -18.80 -2.61
N GLY A 165 10.29 -18.51 -1.32
CA GLY A 165 11.24 -17.82 -0.44
C GLY A 165 12.31 -18.75 0.15
N PHE A 166 13.04 -18.18 1.07
CA PHE A 166 14.12 -18.80 1.86
C PHE A 166 13.69 -18.90 3.32
N ASP A 167 14.47 -19.59 4.13
CA ASP A 167 14.25 -19.67 5.57
C ASP A 167 15.11 -18.64 6.33
N THR A 168 16.22 -18.19 5.74
CA THR A 168 17.09 -17.16 6.31
C THR A 168 17.54 -16.14 5.25
N ILE A 169 17.94 -14.94 5.70
CA ILE A 169 18.50 -13.89 4.84
C ILE A 169 19.84 -14.37 4.23
N GLY A 170 20.64 -15.07 5.05
CA GLY A 170 21.94 -15.61 4.62
C GLY A 170 21.85 -16.63 3.49
N GLU A 171 20.77 -17.44 3.42
CA GLU A 171 20.54 -18.33 2.28
C GLU A 171 20.32 -17.56 0.97
N CYS A 172 19.72 -16.38 1.04
CA CYS A 172 19.46 -15.53 -0.12
C CYS A 172 20.72 -14.77 -0.56
N PHE A 173 21.34 -14.02 0.36
CA PHE A 173 22.38 -13.04 0.06
C PHE A 173 23.82 -13.49 0.34
N GLY A 174 24.00 -14.64 1.03
CA GLY A 174 25.32 -15.23 1.31
C GLY A 174 26.27 -14.27 2.02
N ASP A 175 27.44 -14.10 1.43
CA ASP A 175 28.51 -13.20 1.92
C ASP A 175 28.15 -11.71 1.92
N LEU A 176 27.14 -11.30 1.14
CA LEU A 176 26.64 -9.93 1.08
C LEU A 176 25.52 -9.63 2.06
N THR A 177 25.13 -10.57 2.92
CA THR A 177 24.06 -10.37 3.95
C THR A 177 24.30 -9.12 4.80
N GLY A 178 25.56 -8.76 5.10
CA GLY A 178 25.92 -7.58 5.87
C GLY A 178 25.59 -6.24 5.21
N HIS A 179 25.22 -6.23 3.93
CA HIS A 179 24.78 -5.04 3.20
C HIS A 179 23.26 -4.86 3.18
N ILE A 180 22.52 -5.82 3.73
CA ILE A 180 21.07 -5.66 3.97
C ILE A 180 20.88 -5.05 5.34
N HIS A 181 20.27 -3.86 5.40
CA HIS A 181 20.07 -3.11 6.63
C HIS A 181 18.59 -2.94 6.98
N ALA A 182 17.72 -3.07 6.00
CA ALA A 182 16.28 -2.92 6.17
C ALA A 182 15.50 -4.02 5.46
N LEU A 183 14.29 -4.28 5.93
CA LEU A 183 13.33 -5.22 5.38
C LEU A 183 11.98 -4.54 5.27
N GLU A 184 11.25 -4.78 4.18
CA GLU A 184 9.91 -4.22 4.00
C GLU A 184 8.84 -5.17 4.54
N THR A 185 7.98 -4.66 5.43
CA THR A 185 6.83 -5.38 5.97
C THR A 185 5.88 -5.81 4.85
N GLY A 186 5.43 -4.84 4.06
CA GLY A 186 4.42 -5.00 3.01
C GLY A 186 3.03 -5.34 3.56
N LEU A 187 2.01 -5.17 2.74
CA LEU A 187 0.58 -5.29 3.11
C LEU A 187 0.15 -6.63 3.74
N SER A 188 1.03 -7.60 3.83
CA SER A 188 0.73 -8.95 4.34
C SER A 188 1.26 -9.22 5.74
N SER A 189 2.07 -8.31 6.30
CA SER A 189 2.65 -8.46 7.64
C SER A 189 2.82 -7.10 8.32
N ASP A 190 2.98 -7.13 9.63
CA ASP A 190 3.28 -5.97 10.47
C ASP A 190 4.51 -6.23 11.37
N PRO A 191 5.04 -5.21 12.05
CA PRO A 191 6.16 -5.37 12.96
C PRO A 191 5.92 -6.38 14.09
N THR A 192 4.67 -6.58 14.53
CA THR A 192 4.34 -7.56 15.57
C THR A 192 4.60 -8.98 15.08
N MET A 193 4.18 -9.29 13.85
CA MET A 193 4.45 -10.59 13.23
C MET A 193 5.95 -10.83 13.05
N ILE A 194 6.70 -9.80 12.63
CA ILE A 194 8.14 -9.88 12.36
C ILE A 194 8.94 -10.04 13.66
N CYS A 195 8.55 -9.38 14.75
CA CYS A 195 9.19 -9.50 16.07
C CYS A 195 9.20 -10.93 16.63
N ARG A 196 8.40 -11.83 16.08
CA ARG A 196 8.42 -13.26 16.45
C ARG A 196 9.66 -14.01 15.94
N CYS A 197 10.42 -13.41 15.02
CA CYS A 197 11.62 -13.98 14.43
C CYS A 197 12.85 -13.21 14.94
N SER A 198 13.57 -13.72 15.95
CA SER A 198 14.72 -13.02 16.58
C SER A 198 15.85 -12.71 15.58
N ALA A 199 16.00 -13.53 14.56
CA ALA A 199 16.97 -13.33 13.49
C ALA A 199 16.76 -12.02 12.69
N LEU A 200 15.60 -11.38 12.82
CA LEU A 200 15.24 -10.14 12.11
C LEU A 200 15.39 -8.88 12.97
N ASP A 201 15.79 -9.00 14.24
CA ASP A 201 15.88 -7.87 15.17
C ASP A 201 16.87 -6.78 14.75
N GLY A 202 17.93 -7.14 14.02
CA GLY A 202 18.97 -6.20 13.57
C GLY A 202 18.59 -5.32 12.41
N TYR A 203 17.41 -5.52 11.80
CA TYR A 203 17.00 -4.82 10.58
C TYR A 203 16.01 -3.70 10.89
N THR A 204 16.13 -2.58 10.16
CA THR A 204 15.10 -1.54 10.15
C THR A 204 13.89 -2.06 9.38
N LEU A 205 12.71 -2.03 9.98
CA LEU A 205 11.48 -2.36 9.28
C LEU A 205 10.95 -1.12 8.60
N VAL A 206 10.86 -1.17 7.27
CA VAL A 206 10.23 -0.14 6.44
C VAL A 206 8.87 -0.63 5.95
N SER A 207 7.97 0.29 5.71
CA SER A 207 6.62 -0.02 5.24
C SER A 207 6.25 0.89 4.10
N ASN A 208 5.77 0.34 2.99
CA ASN A 208 5.44 1.10 1.80
C ASN A 208 4.21 0.53 1.10
N SER A 209 3.52 1.36 0.35
CA SER A 209 2.20 1.04 -0.18
C SER A 209 2.19 0.02 -1.32
N ASP A 210 3.28 -0.18 -2.02
CA ASP A 210 3.32 -0.92 -3.30
C ASP A 210 2.21 -0.43 -4.25
N ALA A 211 2.10 0.90 -4.39
CA ALA A 211 0.97 1.53 -5.05
C ALA A 211 0.95 1.28 -6.55
N HIS A 212 -0.17 0.70 -7.02
CA HIS A 212 -0.48 0.45 -8.42
C HIS A 212 -1.47 1.48 -9.01
N SER A 213 -1.82 2.51 -8.23
CA SER A 213 -2.57 3.69 -8.65
C SER A 213 -2.29 4.85 -7.69
N PRO A 214 -2.39 6.13 -8.11
CA PRO A 214 -2.06 7.27 -7.26
C PRO A 214 -2.88 7.35 -5.97
N SER A 215 -4.14 6.93 -6.01
CA SER A 215 -5.02 6.90 -4.84
C SER A 215 -4.61 5.90 -3.76
N LYS A 216 -3.73 4.96 -4.08
CA LYS A 216 -3.23 3.93 -3.16
C LYS A 216 -1.92 4.31 -2.47
N LEU A 217 -1.33 5.47 -2.79
CA LEU A 217 -0.21 6.02 -2.03
C LEU A 217 -0.52 6.02 -0.53
N GLY A 218 0.47 5.72 0.28
CA GLY A 218 0.39 5.78 1.73
C GLY A 218 -0.56 4.76 2.37
N ARG A 219 -0.92 3.65 1.70
CA ARG A 219 -1.58 2.54 2.42
C ARG A 219 -0.70 2.01 3.53
N GLU A 220 0.59 2.04 3.29
CA GLU A 220 1.67 1.90 4.25
C GLU A 220 2.68 3.00 4.02
N ALA A 221 3.40 3.41 5.06
CA ALA A 221 4.36 4.50 4.97
C ALA A 221 5.35 4.49 6.15
N ASN A 222 6.40 5.27 6.00
CA ASN A 222 7.44 5.47 7.01
C ASN A 222 7.31 6.84 7.66
N LEU A 223 7.57 6.92 8.95
CA LEU A 223 7.64 8.14 9.74
C LEU A 223 9.12 8.50 9.97
N LEU A 224 9.56 9.61 9.39
CA LEU A 224 10.96 10.03 9.41
C LEU A 224 11.12 11.38 10.10
N ASP A 225 12.10 11.49 10.98
CA ASP A 225 12.49 12.73 11.66
C ASP A 225 13.95 13.07 11.33
N THR A 226 14.19 13.34 10.06
CA THR A 226 15.49 13.68 9.48
C THR A 226 15.40 14.96 8.67
N GLY A 227 16.54 15.50 8.24
CA GLY A 227 16.60 16.47 7.17
C GLY A 227 16.09 15.85 5.86
N LEU A 228 15.61 16.72 4.95
CA LEU A 228 15.24 16.31 3.60
C LEU A 228 16.48 16.24 2.73
N SER A 229 17.08 15.07 2.61
CA SER A 229 18.13 14.72 1.66
C SER A 229 18.25 13.22 1.52
N TYR A 230 18.80 12.74 0.41
CA TYR A 230 19.03 11.30 0.21
C TYR A 230 20.00 10.70 1.24
N PRO A 231 21.15 11.35 1.58
CA PRO A 231 22.04 10.82 2.61
C PRO A 231 21.38 10.64 3.98
N GLU A 232 20.53 11.59 4.39
CA GLU A 232 19.78 11.50 5.65
C GLU A 232 18.74 10.37 5.60
N LEU A 233 18.01 10.21 4.49
CA LEU A 233 17.10 9.11 4.25
C LEU A 233 17.81 7.76 4.31
N ALA A 234 18.91 7.62 3.57
CA ALA A 234 19.70 6.38 3.52
C ALA A 234 20.24 6.02 4.91
N ARG A 235 20.79 6.99 5.66
CA ARG A 235 21.25 6.81 7.03
C ARG A 235 20.11 6.33 7.93
N ALA A 236 18.94 6.96 7.86
CA ALA A 236 17.78 6.56 8.67
C ALA A 236 17.35 5.12 8.39
N ILE A 237 17.32 4.70 7.13
CA ILE A 237 16.96 3.33 6.75
C ILE A 237 18.05 2.34 7.19
N GLN A 238 19.34 2.67 6.99
CA GLN A 238 20.44 1.77 7.26
C GLN A 238 20.77 1.61 8.74
N THR A 239 20.65 2.69 9.53
CA THR A 239 21.02 2.70 10.95
C THR A 239 19.85 2.79 11.90
N GLY A 240 18.70 3.20 11.37
CA GLY A 240 17.52 3.53 12.14
C GLY A 240 17.57 4.88 12.86
N GLU A 241 18.65 5.66 12.75
CA GLU A 241 18.73 6.99 13.35
C GLU A 241 17.82 7.99 12.59
N GLY A 242 16.87 8.59 13.30
CA GLY A 242 15.84 9.43 12.68
C GLY A 242 14.67 8.66 12.04
N PHE A 243 14.70 7.33 12.08
CA PHE A 243 13.56 6.50 11.70
C PHE A 243 12.63 6.37 12.91
N HIS A 244 11.46 7.02 12.87
CA HIS A 244 10.57 7.08 14.03
C HIS A 244 9.69 5.83 14.16
N GLY A 245 9.13 5.35 13.05
CA GLY A 245 8.23 4.20 13.02
C GLY A 245 7.54 4.06 11.67
N THR A 246 6.47 3.26 11.62
CA THR A 246 5.73 2.99 10.40
C THR A 246 4.22 3.20 10.55
N ILE A 247 3.56 3.40 9.43
CA ILE A 247 2.12 3.28 9.26
C ILE A 247 1.90 1.99 8.50
N GLU A 248 1.15 1.08 9.10
CA GLU A 248 0.90 -0.26 8.59
C GLU A 248 -0.55 -0.43 8.17
N PHE A 249 -0.76 -1.24 7.16
CA PHE A 249 -2.05 -1.80 6.83
C PHE A 249 -2.38 -2.95 7.80
N PHE A 250 -3.65 -3.33 7.92
CA PHE A 250 -4.00 -4.51 8.72
C PHE A 250 -3.70 -5.78 7.92
N PRO A 251 -2.73 -6.62 8.32
CA PRO A 251 -2.37 -7.84 7.58
C PRO A 251 -3.55 -8.78 7.36
N GLU A 252 -4.54 -8.75 8.25
CA GLU A 252 -5.76 -9.55 8.14
C GLU A 252 -6.59 -9.23 6.90
N GLU A 253 -6.48 -8.04 6.32
CA GLU A 253 -7.13 -7.70 5.05
C GLU A 253 -6.46 -8.40 3.85
N GLY A 254 -5.22 -8.86 4.00
CA GLY A 254 -4.46 -9.55 2.97
C GLY A 254 -5.13 -10.84 2.50
N LYS A 255 -5.12 -11.09 1.18
CA LYS A 255 -5.75 -12.26 0.54
C LYS A 255 -5.27 -13.62 1.02
N TYR A 256 -4.16 -13.68 1.72
CA TYR A 256 -3.46 -14.90 2.12
C TYR A 256 -3.03 -14.84 3.58
N HIS A 257 -3.74 -14.10 4.41
CA HIS A 257 -3.35 -13.95 5.82
C HIS A 257 -3.43 -15.29 6.57
N PHE A 258 -4.59 -15.96 6.51
CA PHE A 258 -4.81 -17.29 7.10
C PHE A 258 -4.68 -18.41 6.05
N ASP A 259 -4.54 -19.64 6.55
CA ASP A 259 -4.67 -20.82 5.73
C ASP A 259 -6.09 -21.00 5.24
N GLY A 260 -6.26 -21.57 4.04
CA GLY A 260 -7.63 -21.75 3.60
C GLY A 260 -7.82 -22.54 2.32
N HIS A 261 -9.11 -22.81 2.06
CA HIS A 261 -9.60 -23.35 0.80
C HIS A 261 -10.89 -22.62 0.41
N ARG A 262 -10.75 -21.59 -0.41
CA ARG A 262 -11.81 -20.67 -0.79
C ARG A 262 -13.05 -21.35 -1.36
N ASN A 263 -12.87 -22.36 -2.22
CA ASN A 263 -13.98 -23.07 -2.86
C ASN A 263 -14.87 -23.85 -1.86
N CYS A 264 -14.35 -24.12 -0.67
CA CYS A 264 -15.10 -24.79 0.41
C CYS A 264 -15.48 -23.83 1.54
N GLY A 265 -15.13 -22.54 1.45
CA GLY A 265 -15.36 -21.57 2.52
C GLY A 265 -14.56 -21.86 3.80
N VAL A 266 -13.44 -22.57 3.70
CA VAL A 266 -12.60 -22.94 4.84
C VAL A 266 -11.52 -21.90 5.04
N CYS A 267 -11.49 -21.29 6.23
CA CYS A 267 -10.49 -20.35 6.71
C CYS A 267 -10.02 -20.82 8.08
N LEU A 268 -8.75 -21.12 8.24
CA LEU A 268 -8.17 -21.72 9.44
C LEU A 268 -6.95 -20.89 9.91
N SER A 269 -6.83 -20.73 11.22
CA SER A 269 -5.58 -20.27 11.82
C SER A 269 -4.46 -21.29 11.60
N PRO A 270 -3.17 -20.93 11.78
CA PRO A 270 -2.07 -21.88 11.65
C PRO A 270 -2.24 -23.13 12.52
N VAL A 271 -2.67 -22.97 13.77
CA VAL A 271 -2.90 -24.07 14.71
C VAL A 271 -4.02 -25.00 14.26
N GLU A 272 -5.13 -24.44 13.76
CA GLU A 272 -6.24 -25.24 13.21
C GLU A 272 -5.85 -25.95 11.92
N ALA A 273 -5.04 -25.30 11.06
CA ALA A 273 -4.54 -25.90 9.83
C ALA A 273 -3.58 -27.08 10.10
N GLU A 274 -2.70 -26.95 11.09
CA GLU A 274 -1.83 -28.06 11.54
C GLU A 274 -2.66 -29.21 12.12
N ALA A 275 -3.64 -28.92 12.97
CA ALA A 275 -4.54 -29.93 13.52
C ALA A 275 -5.34 -30.66 12.43
N ALA A 276 -5.65 -29.98 11.33
CA ALA A 276 -6.28 -30.56 10.14
C ALA A 276 -5.28 -31.28 9.21
N GLY A 277 -4.00 -31.36 9.57
CA GLY A 277 -2.93 -31.98 8.75
C GLY A 277 -2.66 -31.25 7.44
N GLY A 278 -2.92 -29.93 7.36
CA GLY A 278 -2.72 -29.10 6.18
C GLY A 278 -3.69 -29.40 5.03
N VAL A 279 -4.81 -30.07 5.31
CA VAL A 279 -5.83 -30.43 4.33
C VAL A 279 -7.20 -29.85 4.68
N CYS A 280 -7.95 -29.52 3.65
CA CYS A 280 -9.31 -28.99 3.81
C CYS A 280 -10.24 -30.05 4.43
N PRO A 281 -10.88 -29.81 5.58
CA PRO A 281 -11.76 -30.78 6.24
C PRO A 281 -13.02 -31.10 5.44
N VAL A 282 -13.36 -30.29 4.43
CA VAL A 282 -14.54 -30.49 3.59
C VAL A 282 -14.25 -31.40 2.39
N CYS A 283 -13.11 -31.19 1.69
CA CYS A 283 -12.85 -31.90 0.43
C CYS A 283 -11.51 -32.67 0.40
N GLY A 284 -10.70 -32.64 1.46
CA GLY A 284 -9.42 -33.35 1.57
C GLY A 284 -8.28 -32.78 0.69
N LYS A 285 -8.49 -31.70 -0.05
CA LYS A 285 -7.42 -31.05 -0.81
C LYS A 285 -6.50 -30.27 0.11
N ARG A 286 -5.25 -30.06 -0.31
CA ARG A 286 -4.30 -29.22 0.42
C ARG A 286 -4.86 -27.81 0.62
N LEU A 287 -4.67 -27.27 1.81
CA LEU A 287 -4.90 -25.85 2.11
C LEU A 287 -3.85 -24.97 1.42
N THR A 288 -4.24 -23.78 1.02
CA THR A 288 -3.30 -22.72 0.68
C THR A 288 -2.69 -22.20 1.97
N THR A 289 -1.38 -22.30 2.11
CA THR A 289 -0.65 -21.82 3.30
C THR A 289 -0.70 -20.30 3.39
N GLY A 290 -1.15 -19.80 4.53
CA GLY A 290 -1.23 -18.38 4.81
C GLY A 290 0.11 -17.76 5.24
N VAL A 291 0.15 -16.44 5.22
CA VAL A 291 1.32 -15.67 5.66
C VAL A 291 1.60 -15.90 7.15
N LEU A 292 0.56 -15.86 7.98
CA LEU A 292 0.73 -16.07 9.43
C LEU A 292 1.28 -17.47 9.75
N HIS A 293 0.86 -18.51 9.00
CA HIS A 293 1.41 -19.85 9.15
C HIS A 293 2.91 -19.89 8.78
N ARG A 294 3.31 -19.17 7.73
CA ARG A 294 4.72 -19.11 7.35
C ARG A 294 5.56 -18.38 8.40
N VAL A 295 5.04 -17.30 8.99
CA VAL A 295 5.66 -16.63 10.13
C VAL A 295 5.81 -17.61 11.30
N GLU A 296 4.74 -18.37 11.63
CA GLU A 296 4.75 -19.38 12.69
C GLU A 296 5.88 -20.43 12.49
N GLN A 297 6.07 -20.88 11.25
CA GLN A 297 7.13 -21.85 10.92
C GLN A 297 8.55 -21.33 11.16
N LEU A 298 8.78 -20.03 11.05
CA LEU A 298 10.10 -19.40 11.23
C LEU A 298 10.26 -18.71 12.57
N ALA A 299 9.17 -18.55 13.32
CA ALA A 299 9.17 -17.88 14.62
C ALA A 299 9.90 -18.71 15.69
N ASP A 300 10.70 -18.04 16.48
CA ASP A 300 11.36 -18.57 17.68
C ASP A 300 10.87 -17.90 18.99
N ARG A 301 9.85 -17.03 18.86
CA ARG A 301 9.20 -16.31 19.96
C ARG A 301 7.68 -16.49 19.91
N PRO A 302 7.01 -16.45 21.07
CA PRO A 302 5.56 -16.66 21.13
C PRO A 302 4.78 -15.53 20.44
N GLU A 303 3.54 -15.81 20.09
CA GLU A 303 2.59 -14.79 19.66
C GLU A 303 2.43 -13.71 20.73
N GLY A 304 2.32 -12.45 20.29
CA GLY A 304 2.20 -11.29 21.18
C GLY A 304 3.52 -10.84 21.82
N TYR A 305 4.66 -11.45 21.47
CA TYR A 305 5.95 -10.94 21.91
C TYR A 305 6.19 -9.53 21.34
N VAL A 306 6.57 -8.61 22.21
CA VAL A 306 6.96 -7.24 21.84
C VAL A 306 8.41 -7.03 22.26
N ARG A 307 9.26 -6.68 21.31
CA ARG A 307 10.65 -6.35 21.58
C ARG A 307 10.73 -5.02 22.37
N PRO A 308 11.53 -4.92 23.44
CA PRO A 308 11.60 -3.72 24.29
C PRO A 308 12.02 -2.44 23.54
N ASP A 309 12.83 -2.59 22.50
CA ASP A 309 13.36 -1.53 21.65
C ASP A 309 12.67 -1.44 20.29
N ALA A 310 11.51 -2.11 20.13
CA ALA A 310 10.72 -2.02 18.90
C ALA A 310 10.25 -0.58 18.66
N ARG A 311 10.38 -0.14 17.41
CA ARG A 311 9.83 1.15 17.01
C ARG A 311 8.30 1.10 17.00
N PRO A 312 7.62 2.22 17.29
CA PRO A 312 6.18 2.28 17.25
C PRO A 312 5.68 2.12 15.80
N PHE A 313 4.48 1.61 15.67
CA PHE A 313 3.75 1.62 14.42
C PHE A 313 2.26 1.91 14.67
N GLU A 314 1.59 2.40 13.66
CA GLU A 314 0.16 2.73 13.68
C GLU A 314 -0.54 1.90 12.60
N SER A 315 -1.55 1.10 12.97
CA SER A 315 -2.36 0.38 11.97
C SER A 315 -3.51 1.25 11.50
N LEU A 316 -3.51 1.61 10.22
CA LEU A 316 -4.51 2.48 9.60
C LEU A 316 -5.11 1.83 8.35
N VAL A 317 -6.31 2.25 8.00
CA VAL A 317 -6.90 2.03 6.67
C VAL A 317 -7.14 3.38 5.99
N PRO A 318 -7.11 3.46 4.65
CA PRO A 318 -7.35 4.71 3.93
C PRO A 318 -8.67 5.38 4.32
N LEU A 319 -8.70 6.70 4.40
CA LEU A 319 -9.89 7.47 4.82
C LEU A 319 -11.16 7.13 4.03
N PRO A 320 -11.15 6.90 2.70
CA PRO A 320 -12.35 6.43 1.99
C PRO A 320 -12.88 5.09 2.51
N GLU A 321 -12.00 4.20 2.95
CA GLU A 321 -12.37 2.90 3.54
C GLU A 321 -12.95 3.09 4.94
N VAL A 322 -12.40 4.02 5.75
CA VAL A 322 -12.97 4.42 7.04
C VAL A 322 -14.38 4.98 6.87
N ILE A 323 -14.58 5.89 5.91
CA ILE A 323 -15.90 6.48 5.63
C ILE A 323 -16.89 5.38 5.24
N ALA A 324 -16.51 4.48 4.34
CA ALA A 324 -17.35 3.37 3.88
C ALA A 324 -17.69 2.40 5.02
N ALA A 325 -16.70 2.03 5.84
CA ALA A 325 -16.88 1.16 6.99
C ALA A 325 -17.75 1.79 8.09
N SER A 326 -17.72 3.12 8.23
CA SER A 326 -18.47 3.87 9.24
C SER A 326 -19.91 4.17 8.83
N GLU A 327 -20.19 4.42 7.56
CA GLU A 327 -21.54 4.80 7.09
C GLU A 327 -22.25 3.71 6.31
N GLY A 328 -21.55 2.70 5.88
CA GLY A 328 -22.00 1.69 4.94
C GLY A 328 -21.80 2.14 3.49
N GLY A 329 -21.53 1.19 2.61
CA GLY A 329 -21.31 1.44 1.19
C GLY A 329 -19.95 0.94 0.70
N SER A 330 -19.54 1.45 -0.46
CA SER A 330 -18.25 1.11 -1.08
C SER A 330 -17.29 2.30 -1.01
N ALA A 331 -16.01 2.05 -0.69
CA ALA A 331 -14.97 3.07 -0.69
C ALA A 331 -14.82 3.78 -2.05
N ALA A 332 -15.12 3.10 -3.16
CA ALA A 332 -15.14 3.67 -4.51
C ALA A 332 -16.48 4.37 -4.84
N GLY A 333 -17.44 4.43 -3.91
CA GLY A 333 -18.76 5.02 -4.13
C GLY A 333 -18.73 6.54 -4.24
N LYS A 334 -19.55 7.13 -5.12
CA LYS A 334 -19.63 8.59 -5.31
C LYS A 334 -19.92 9.36 -4.02
N LYS A 335 -20.74 8.80 -3.10
CA LYS A 335 -21.04 9.44 -1.80
C LYS A 335 -19.81 9.49 -0.90
N VAL A 336 -19.06 8.40 -0.85
CA VAL A 336 -17.80 8.31 -0.10
C VAL A 336 -16.79 9.29 -0.68
N GLY A 337 -16.61 9.31 -2.00
CA GLY A 337 -15.73 10.27 -2.66
C GLY A 337 -16.08 11.73 -2.38
N ALA A 338 -17.37 12.10 -2.46
CA ALA A 338 -17.80 13.46 -2.15
C ALA A 338 -17.54 13.84 -0.67
N LYS A 339 -17.75 12.91 0.26
CA LYS A 339 -17.44 13.13 1.68
C LYS A 339 -15.94 13.24 1.92
N TYR A 340 -15.15 12.40 1.29
CA TYR A 340 -13.69 12.47 1.34
C TYR A 340 -13.17 13.84 0.90
N GLU A 341 -13.63 14.36 -0.25
CA GLU A 341 -13.26 15.70 -0.72
C GLU A 341 -13.67 16.80 0.28
N ALA A 342 -14.86 16.71 0.83
CA ALA A 342 -15.34 17.68 1.81
C ALA A 342 -14.51 17.66 3.11
N MET A 343 -14.09 16.46 3.56
CA MET A 343 -13.23 16.31 4.74
C MET A 343 -11.83 16.87 4.47
N LEU A 344 -11.22 16.60 3.32
CA LEU A 344 -9.92 17.16 2.96
C LEU A 344 -9.96 18.69 2.91
N ALA A 345 -11.02 19.26 2.35
CA ALA A 345 -11.18 20.70 2.27
C ALA A 345 -11.37 21.39 3.64
N ALA A 346 -12.01 20.70 4.58
CA ALA A 346 -12.35 21.25 5.89
C ALA A 346 -11.27 20.99 6.95
N LEU A 347 -10.58 19.86 6.89
CA LEU A 347 -9.75 19.33 7.98
C LEU A 347 -8.28 19.11 7.58
N GLY A 348 -7.92 19.26 6.30
CA GLY A 348 -6.58 19.06 5.80
C GLY A 348 -6.31 17.66 5.24
N PRO A 349 -5.04 17.27 5.07
CA PRO A 349 -4.64 16.03 4.44
C PRO A 349 -5.15 14.77 5.17
N GLU A 350 -5.24 13.66 4.42
CA GLU A 350 -5.79 12.39 4.92
C GLU A 350 -5.10 11.90 6.20
N PHE A 351 -3.77 11.88 6.24
CA PHE A 351 -3.05 11.42 7.44
C PHE A 351 -3.25 12.34 8.64
N THR A 352 -3.35 13.65 8.44
CA THR A 352 -3.71 14.58 9.51
C THR A 352 -5.11 14.26 10.05
N ILE A 353 -6.07 13.99 9.17
CA ILE A 353 -7.43 13.59 9.58
C ILE A 353 -7.41 12.27 10.35
N LEU A 354 -6.70 11.27 9.85
CA LEU A 354 -6.68 9.94 10.47
C LEU A 354 -5.93 9.91 11.80
N ARG A 355 -4.92 10.76 11.99
CA ARG A 355 -3.98 10.68 13.12
C ARG A 355 -4.14 11.80 14.17
N GLU A 356 -4.42 13.02 13.74
CA GLU A 356 -4.19 14.21 14.57
C GLU A 356 -5.47 15.01 14.85
N VAL A 357 -6.34 15.21 13.85
CA VAL A 357 -7.55 16.05 13.99
C VAL A 357 -8.41 15.57 15.16
N PRO A 358 -8.84 16.49 16.06
CA PRO A 358 -9.74 16.13 17.16
C PRO A 358 -11.02 15.44 16.67
N VAL A 359 -11.48 14.42 17.40
CA VAL A 359 -12.65 13.62 17.01
C VAL A 359 -13.91 14.49 16.89
N GLU A 360 -14.02 15.56 17.70
CA GLU A 360 -15.16 16.47 17.65
C GLU A 360 -15.17 17.33 16.38
N ASP A 361 -14.01 17.70 15.85
CA ASP A 361 -13.90 18.43 14.58
C ASP A 361 -14.28 17.50 13.42
N ILE A 362 -13.88 16.22 13.48
CA ILE A 362 -14.32 15.20 12.52
C ILE A 362 -15.84 15.01 12.61
N ARG A 363 -16.41 15.00 13.83
CA ARG A 363 -17.85 14.92 14.06
C ARG A 363 -18.60 16.07 13.40
N ALA A 364 -18.09 17.29 13.56
CA ALA A 364 -18.68 18.49 12.97
C ALA A 364 -18.62 18.46 11.43
N ALA A 365 -17.53 18.01 10.85
CA ALA A 365 -17.31 17.98 9.40
C ALA A 365 -17.96 16.78 8.68
N ALA A 366 -17.96 15.59 9.30
CA ALA A 366 -18.31 14.31 8.64
C ALA A 366 -19.44 13.53 9.32
N GLY A 367 -19.87 13.97 10.51
CA GLY A 367 -20.92 13.33 11.28
C GLY A 367 -20.43 12.26 12.28
N PRO A 368 -21.34 11.77 13.15
CA PRO A 368 -20.98 10.96 14.30
C PRO A 368 -20.43 9.57 13.93
N CYS A 369 -20.91 8.96 12.85
CA CYS A 369 -20.44 7.63 12.44
C CYS A 369 -18.97 7.66 12.00
N VAL A 370 -18.57 8.65 11.19
CA VAL A 370 -17.18 8.77 10.73
C VAL A 370 -16.26 9.15 11.90
N ALA A 371 -16.68 10.05 12.76
CA ALA A 371 -15.94 10.42 13.97
C ALA A 371 -15.69 9.22 14.89
N GLU A 372 -16.71 8.40 15.14
CA GLU A 372 -16.57 7.19 15.93
C GLU A 372 -15.69 6.14 15.23
N GLY A 373 -15.82 6.00 13.90
CA GLY A 373 -14.95 5.13 13.10
C GLY A 373 -13.47 5.50 13.24
N VAL A 374 -13.12 6.78 13.08
CA VAL A 374 -11.73 7.27 13.27
C VAL A 374 -11.27 7.07 14.71
N ARG A 375 -12.12 7.36 15.71
CA ARG A 375 -11.79 7.15 17.12
C ARG A 375 -11.44 5.68 17.40
N ARG A 376 -12.25 4.74 16.89
CA ARG A 376 -12.01 3.30 17.05
C ARG A 376 -10.74 2.85 16.33
N LEU A 377 -10.53 3.34 15.11
CA LEU A 377 -9.32 3.04 14.36
C LEU A 377 -8.07 3.44 15.13
N ARG A 378 -8.01 4.69 15.61
CA ARG A 378 -6.91 5.20 16.45
C ARG A 378 -6.68 4.41 17.74
N ALA A 379 -7.76 3.87 18.31
CA ALA A 379 -7.71 3.07 19.53
C ALA A 379 -7.45 1.57 19.28
N GLY A 380 -7.30 1.14 18.01
CA GLY A 380 -7.18 -0.27 17.66
C GLY A 380 -8.46 -1.10 17.93
N GLN A 381 -9.60 -0.43 18.17
CA GLN A 381 -10.89 -1.06 18.50
C GLN A 381 -11.64 -1.45 17.22
N VAL A 382 -11.08 -2.39 16.50
CA VAL A 382 -11.59 -2.85 15.20
C VAL A 382 -11.88 -4.36 15.24
N VAL A 383 -12.88 -4.79 14.47
CA VAL A 383 -13.13 -6.22 14.26
C VAL A 383 -12.42 -6.66 12.99
N ARG A 384 -11.52 -7.64 13.12
CA ARG A 384 -10.66 -8.13 12.04
C ARG A 384 -11.20 -9.47 11.55
N LYS A 385 -11.56 -9.54 10.27
CA LYS A 385 -11.95 -10.78 9.60
C LYS A 385 -10.85 -11.14 8.61
N PRO A 386 -10.05 -12.20 8.86
CA PRO A 386 -8.88 -12.49 8.05
C PRO A 386 -9.24 -12.96 6.64
N GLY A 387 -8.45 -12.52 5.67
CA GLY A 387 -8.48 -13.04 4.32
C GLY A 387 -7.74 -14.38 4.21
N TYR A 388 -8.08 -15.16 3.19
CA TYR A 388 -7.51 -16.49 2.94
C TYR A 388 -7.71 -16.93 1.50
N ASP A 389 -6.79 -17.70 0.98
CA ASP A 389 -6.87 -18.37 -0.34
C ASP A 389 -7.41 -17.48 -1.47
N GLY A 390 -6.91 -16.26 -1.55
CA GLY A 390 -7.29 -15.27 -2.57
C GLY A 390 -8.54 -14.46 -2.26
N ALA A 391 -9.19 -14.67 -1.11
CA ALA A 391 -10.27 -13.84 -0.61
C ALA A 391 -9.70 -12.75 0.32
N TYR A 392 -10.09 -11.49 0.10
CA TYR A 392 -9.71 -10.38 0.98
C TYR A 392 -10.39 -10.51 2.34
N GLY A 393 -9.68 -10.11 3.39
CA GLY A 393 -10.25 -9.87 4.70
C GLY A 393 -11.00 -8.54 4.78
N VAL A 394 -11.53 -8.24 5.94
CA VAL A 394 -12.35 -7.04 6.18
C VAL A 394 -12.05 -6.49 7.58
N ILE A 395 -11.88 -5.18 7.67
CA ILE A 395 -11.85 -4.43 8.93
C ILE A 395 -13.19 -3.75 9.14
N GLU A 396 -13.89 -4.14 10.20
CA GLU A 396 -15.18 -3.54 10.58
C GLU A 396 -14.98 -2.54 11.72
N LEU A 397 -15.42 -1.30 11.52
CA LEU A 397 -15.36 -0.22 12.52
C LEU A 397 -16.66 -0.10 13.30
N LEU A 398 -17.79 -0.22 12.62
CA LEU A 398 -19.13 -0.12 13.19
C LEU A 398 -20.04 -1.20 12.64
N SER A 399 -20.79 -1.86 13.51
CA SER A 399 -21.89 -2.75 13.11
C SER A 399 -23.06 -1.95 12.52
N PRO A 400 -23.96 -2.58 11.76
CA PRO A 400 -25.17 -1.91 11.26
C PRO A 400 -26.04 -1.29 12.37
N ALA A 401 -26.18 -1.96 13.53
CA ALA A 401 -26.94 -1.48 14.66
C ALA A 401 -26.33 -0.21 15.26
N GLU A 402 -25.01 -0.21 15.51
CA GLU A 402 -24.30 0.96 16.03
C GLU A 402 -24.39 2.18 15.10
N ARG A 403 -24.38 1.95 13.78
CA ARG A 403 -24.58 3.05 12.80
C ARG A 403 -25.94 3.70 12.92
N GLU A 404 -27.00 2.90 13.10
CA GLU A 404 -28.36 3.42 13.26
C GLU A 404 -28.53 4.13 14.60
N ASP A 405 -27.97 3.62 15.68
CA ASP A 405 -27.98 4.26 17.00
C ASP A 405 -27.27 5.62 16.97
N LEU A 406 -26.10 5.71 16.36
CA LEU A 406 -25.35 6.96 16.21
C LEU A 406 -26.11 7.99 15.37
N LYS A 407 -26.81 7.59 14.31
CA LYS A 407 -27.68 8.46 13.52
C LYS A 407 -28.91 8.87 14.28
N GLY A 408 -29.52 7.97 15.05
CA GLY A 408 -30.68 8.23 15.88
C GLY A 408 -30.42 9.24 17.01
N GLN A 409 -29.24 9.20 17.63
CA GLN A 409 -28.83 10.17 18.65
C GLN A 409 -28.78 11.60 18.11
N VAL A 410 -28.34 11.82 16.87
CA VAL A 410 -28.33 13.15 16.23
C VAL A 410 -29.75 13.66 16.00
N SER A 411 -30.71 12.78 15.67
CA SER A 411 -32.12 13.15 15.48
C SER A 411 -32.82 13.58 16.77
N LEU A 412 -32.36 13.05 17.92
CA LEU A 412 -32.91 13.40 19.24
C LEU A 412 -32.35 14.67 19.87
N PHE A 413 -31.13 15.06 19.49
CA PHE A 413 -30.42 16.22 20.07
C PHE A 413 -30.13 17.33 19.05
N GLY A 414 -30.47 17.13 17.77
CA GLY A 414 -30.28 18.12 16.71
C GLY A 414 -31.49 19.03 16.59
N ALA A 415 -31.34 20.30 16.95
CA ALA A 415 -32.33 21.33 16.66
C ALA A 415 -32.58 21.40 15.14
N GLU A 416 -33.87 21.39 14.76
CA GLU A 416 -34.32 21.56 13.39
C GLU A 416 -33.70 22.79 12.73
N ALA A 417 -32.91 22.56 11.70
CA ALA A 417 -32.63 23.63 10.73
C ALA A 417 -33.94 23.88 9.95
N PRO A 418 -34.40 25.12 9.80
CA PRO A 418 -35.68 25.43 9.16
C PRO A 418 -35.67 24.97 7.71
N LYS A 419 -36.59 24.06 7.37
CA LYS A 419 -36.84 23.63 5.98
C LYS A 419 -37.25 24.85 5.17
N ALA A 420 -36.42 25.31 4.24
CA ALA A 420 -36.76 26.30 3.26
C ALA A 420 -38.03 25.82 2.50
N ALA A 421 -39.11 26.61 2.56
CA ALA A 421 -40.37 26.37 1.90
C ALA A 421 -40.15 26.29 0.39
N LYS A 422 -40.45 25.13 -0.19
CA LYS A 422 -40.53 24.98 -1.65
C LYS A 422 -41.75 25.75 -2.15
N THR A 423 -41.53 26.91 -2.73
CA THR A 423 -42.56 27.61 -3.51
C THR A 423 -43.00 26.72 -4.68
N ALA A 424 -44.28 26.36 -4.69
CA ALA A 424 -44.91 25.64 -5.75
C ALA A 424 -44.90 26.50 -7.04
N ARG A 425 -44.12 26.13 -8.02
CA ARG A 425 -44.24 26.67 -9.39
C ARG A 425 -45.33 25.86 -10.13
N GLY A 426 -46.40 26.59 -10.50
CA GLY A 426 -47.52 26.08 -11.22
C GLY A 426 -47.19 25.38 -12.53
N ARG A 427 -47.84 24.26 -12.78
CA ARG A 427 -47.82 23.53 -14.03
C ARG A 427 -48.59 24.36 -15.09
N VAL A 428 -47.87 24.83 -16.10
CA VAL A 428 -48.49 25.29 -17.36
C VAL A 428 -48.64 24.09 -18.29
N ALA A 429 -49.87 23.80 -18.66
CA ALA A 429 -50.22 22.72 -19.59
C ALA A 429 -49.81 23.12 -21.04
N LYS A 430 -49.18 22.21 -21.77
CA LYS A 430 -48.95 22.32 -23.24
C LYS A 430 -50.08 21.59 -23.97
N PRO A 431 -50.59 22.17 -25.11
CA PRO A 431 -51.67 21.56 -25.87
C PRO A 431 -51.20 20.40 -26.75
N ALA A 432 -52.13 19.46 -26.96
CA ALA A 432 -52.00 18.28 -27.84
C ALA A 432 -51.81 18.67 -29.31
N ARG A 433 -50.97 17.95 -30.03
CA ARG A 433 -51.00 17.88 -31.50
C ARG A 433 -51.22 16.44 -31.94
N SER A 434 -52.20 16.34 -32.79
CA SER A 434 -52.76 15.19 -33.51
C SER A 434 -51.72 14.55 -34.46
N GLY A 435 -51.94 13.24 -34.70
CA GLY A 435 -51.09 12.35 -35.44
C GLY A 435 -50.99 12.56 -36.93
N GLU A 436 -50.10 11.77 -37.51
CA GLU A 436 -50.31 11.12 -38.82
C GLU A 436 -49.32 9.96 -38.97
N GLU A 437 -49.84 8.88 -39.54
CA GLU A 437 -49.19 7.61 -39.85
C GLU A 437 -48.23 7.72 -41.02
N GLY A 438 -47.27 6.83 -41.11
CA GLY A 438 -46.44 6.68 -42.33
C GLY A 438 -45.38 5.55 -42.21
N ALA A 439 -45.82 4.36 -42.53
CA ALA A 439 -45.14 3.18 -43.14
C ALA A 439 -43.61 3.08 -43.17
N ALA A 440 -43.15 1.90 -42.82
CA ALA A 440 -41.83 1.31 -43.15
C ALA A 440 -41.70 1.02 -44.68
N PRO A 441 -40.46 0.82 -45.21
CA PRO A 441 -40.01 -0.55 -45.36
C PRO A 441 -38.47 -0.82 -45.20
N THR A 442 -38.19 -1.99 -44.69
CA THR A 442 -37.26 -3.09 -45.12
C THR A 442 -35.96 -2.80 -45.89
N GLY A 443 -34.92 -3.48 -45.46
CA GLY A 443 -33.73 -3.97 -46.18
C GLY A 443 -32.44 -3.38 -45.65
N GLY A 444 -31.46 -4.09 -45.27
CA GLY A 444 -30.87 -5.32 -45.66
C GLY A 444 -29.37 -5.21 -45.51
N LEU A 445 -28.78 -6.09 -44.78
CA LEU A 445 -27.47 -6.78 -44.96
C LEU A 445 -26.17 -6.02 -45.25
N ASN A 446 -25.19 -6.41 -44.44
CA ASN A 446 -23.75 -6.62 -44.75
C ASN A 446 -22.76 -5.47 -44.56
N GLY A 447 -21.74 -5.85 -43.76
CA GLY A 447 -20.41 -5.26 -43.69
C GLY A 447 -19.79 -5.45 -42.32
#